data_ae09f420f820c780ce5e36889d053083
#
_entry.id   ae09f420f820c780ce5e36889d053083
#
_cell.length_a   1.000
_cell.length_b   1.000
_cell.length_c   1.000
_cell.angle_alpha   90.00
_cell.angle_beta   90.00
_cell.angle_gamma   90.00
#
_symmetry.space_group_name_H-M   'P 1'
#
loop_
_entity.id
_entity.type
_entity.pdbx_description
1 polymer ?
#
loop_
_entity_poly.entity_id
_entity_poly.type
_entity_poly.pdbx_seq_one_letter_code
_entity_poly.pdbx_strand_id
1 'polypeptide(L)'
;MDTREQVGEAFCLDAYLKARKKALGLIALFTSQLKADISEKEGIGLLENLCKENGIQKFWHPTKFRIASNTQKSFKEISEANIILKENDIYFIDLGAVIDGYETDIGRSYIHGENNQAQKMIKDTAEMFFELQKTWFQENLSGTRLYKKAKTLAQEKNYFLNEKMAGHRLGDFPHALYHKGSLADFEKKPIENLWMLELHLID
;
A
#
# COMPACT_ATOMS: atom_id res chain seq x y z
N MET A 1 -17.68 20.11 12.08
CA MET A 1 -16.88 19.01 11.51
C MET A 1 -16.67 17.96 12.58
N ASP A 2 -16.70 16.70 12.24
CA ASP A 2 -16.42 15.63 13.19
C ASP A 2 -14.90 15.52 13.37
N THR A 3 -14.40 15.98 14.52
CA THR A 3 -12.95 16.04 14.80
C THR A 3 -12.36 14.69 15.21
N ARG A 4 -13.19 13.65 15.34
CA ARG A 4 -12.75 12.30 15.77
C ARG A 4 -11.81 11.61 14.79
N GLU A 5 -11.81 12.05 13.54
CA GLU A 5 -10.90 11.51 12.51
C GLU A 5 -9.57 12.27 12.40
N GLN A 6 -9.37 13.30 13.21
CA GLN A 6 -8.10 14.01 13.24
C GLN A 6 -7.01 13.14 13.88
N VAL A 7 -5.77 13.34 13.42
CA VAL A 7 -4.60 12.81 14.13
C VAL A 7 -4.52 13.39 15.54
N GLY A 8 -3.96 12.63 16.47
CA GLY A 8 -3.80 13.07 17.86
C GLY A 8 -2.88 14.30 17.98
N GLU A 9 -2.96 14.99 19.13
CA GLU A 9 -2.16 16.21 19.39
C GLU A 9 -0.65 15.96 19.33
N ALA A 10 -0.21 14.73 19.58
CA ALA A 10 1.20 14.33 19.50
C ALA A 10 1.70 14.07 18.06
N PHE A 11 0.83 14.11 17.07
CA PHE A 11 1.21 13.85 15.69
C PHE A 11 2.10 14.95 15.13
N CYS A 12 3.23 14.54 14.54
CA CYS A 12 4.17 15.44 13.86
C CYS A 12 4.39 14.95 12.42
N LEU A 13 3.96 15.73 11.44
CA LEU A 13 4.06 15.37 10.03
C LEU A 13 5.51 15.12 9.60
N ASP A 14 6.44 15.95 10.03
CA ASP A 14 7.87 15.78 9.68
C ASP A 14 8.45 14.48 10.24
N ALA A 15 8.06 14.10 11.46
CA ALA A 15 8.47 12.83 12.06
C ALA A 15 7.85 11.65 11.31
N TYR A 16 6.57 11.72 10.96
CA TYR A 16 5.91 10.73 10.12
C TYR A 16 6.59 10.58 8.76
N LEU A 17 6.90 11.67 8.08
CA LEU A 17 7.58 11.62 6.78
C LEU A 17 8.99 11.01 6.86
N LYS A 18 9.71 11.23 7.97
CA LYS A 18 11.00 10.56 8.24
C LYS A 18 10.80 9.06 8.44
N ALA A 19 9.81 8.65 9.24
CA ALA A 19 9.45 7.25 9.44
C ALA A 19 9.10 6.57 8.10
N ARG A 20 8.24 7.20 7.30
CA ARG A 20 7.87 6.73 5.96
C ARG A 20 9.08 6.63 5.02
N LYS A 21 9.98 7.60 5.03
CA LYS A 21 11.22 7.56 4.24
C LYS A 21 12.11 6.39 4.65
N LYS A 22 12.22 6.10 5.95
CA LYS A 22 12.97 4.93 6.46
C LYS A 22 12.36 3.62 5.96
N ALA A 23 11.04 3.46 6.04
CA ALA A 23 10.34 2.28 5.51
C ALA A 23 10.58 2.09 4.00
N LEU A 24 10.47 3.16 3.21
CA LEU A 24 10.79 3.13 1.76
C LEU A 24 12.24 2.73 1.48
N GLY A 25 13.19 3.21 2.29
CA GLY A 25 14.60 2.83 2.18
C GLY A 25 14.83 1.33 2.44
N LEU A 26 14.13 0.75 3.40
CA LEU A 26 14.20 -0.69 3.69
C LEU A 26 13.60 -1.53 2.56
N ILE A 27 12.48 -1.11 1.99
CA ILE A 27 11.91 -1.78 0.81
C ILE A 27 12.89 -1.70 -0.37
N ALA A 28 13.50 -0.55 -0.62
CA ALA A 28 14.49 -0.39 -1.68
C ALA A 28 15.72 -1.29 -1.47
N LEU A 29 16.20 -1.38 -0.23
CA LEU A 29 17.31 -2.28 0.12
C LEU A 29 16.91 -3.75 -0.08
N PHE A 30 15.73 -4.16 0.39
CA PHE A 30 15.19 -5.50 0.19
C PHE A 30 15.11 -5.84 -1.32
N THR A 31 14.50 -4.96 -2.12
CA THR A 31 14.35 -5.20 -3.57
C THR A 31 15.68 -5.31 -4.29
N SER A 32 16.72 -4.55 -3.86
CA SER A 32 18.05 -4.62 -4.45
C SER A 32 18.80 -5.92 -4.14
N GLN A 33 18.41 -6.62 -3.09
CA GLN A 33 19.01 -7.90 -2.64
C GLN A 33 18.17 -9.11 -3.01
N LEU A 34 16.97 -8.89 -3.54
CA LEU A 34 16.03 -9.95 -3.87
C LEU A 34 16.57 -10.81 -5.01
N LYS A 35 16.53 -12.12 -4.84
CA LYS A 35 16.94 -13.11 -5.83
C LYS A 35 15.74 -13.93 -6.27
N ALA A 36 15.82 -14.52 -7.46
CA ALA A 36 14.86 -15.53 -7.89
C ALA A 36 14.89 -16.77 -6.97
N ASP A 37 13.96 -17.65 -7.17
CA ASP A 37 13.79 -18.97 -6.50
C ASP A 37 13.46 -18.89 -5.00
N ILE A 38 12.91 -17.75 -4.54
CA ILE A 38 12.36 -17.65 -3.18
C ILE A 38 10.83 -17.71 -3.18
N SER A 39 10.27 -18.26 -2.11
CA SER A 39 8.84 -18.27 -1.82
C SER A 39 8.39 -16.95 -1.18
N GLU A 40 7.08 -16.70 -1.17
CA GLU A 40 6.48 -15.57 -0.46
C GLU A 40 6.86 -15.58 1.03
N LYS A 41 6.85 -16.75 1.66
CA LYS A 41 7.21 -16.91 3.08
C LYS A 41 8.66 -16.51 3.37
N GLU A 42 9.58 -16.94 2.52
CA GLU A 42 10.99 -16.57 2.64
C GLU A 42 11.19 -15.07 2.42
N GLY A 43 10.55 -14.50 1.40
CA GLY A 43 10.60 -13.06 1.15
C GLY A 43 10.07 -12.22 2.31
N ILE A 44 8.94 -12.62 2.92
CA ILE A 44 8.41 -11.98 4.14
C ILE A 44 9.46 -12.07 5.26
N GLY A 45 10.04 -13.27 5.50
CA GLY A 45 11.03 -13.45 6.54
C GLY A 45 12.29 -12.60 6.34
N LEU A 46 12.78 -12.49 5.11
CA LEU A 46 13.92 -11.64 4.77
C LEU A 46 13.61 -10.15 5.01
N LEU A 47 12.45 -9.66 4.59
CA LEU A 47 12.05 -8.26 4.78
C LEU A 47 11.86 -7.93 6.27
N GLU A 48 11.19 -8.80 7.03
CA GLU A 48 11.00 -8.59 8.48
C GLU A 48 12.33 -8.65 9.25
N ASN A 49 13.25 -9.54 8.88
CA ASN A 49 14.57 -9.58 9.46
C ASN A 49 15.36 -8.31 9.16
N LEU A 50 15.32 -7.81 7.93
CA LEU A 50 15.93 -6.54 7.55
C LEU A 50 15.36 -5.38 8.37
N CYS A 51 14.06 -5.36 8.61
CA CYS A 51 13.41 -4.37 9.48
C CYS A 51 13.95 -4.47 10.92
N LYS A 52 14.04 -5.69 11.48
CA LYS A 52 14.56 -5.92 12.85
C LYS A 52 16.01 -5.48 13.01
N GLU A 53 16.88 -5.79 12.05
CA GLU A 53 18.28 -5.35 12.01
C GLU A 53 18.41 -3.83 11.98
N ASN A 54 17.40 -3.13 11.45
CA ASN A 54 17.34 -1.66 11.42
C ASN A 54 16.51 -1.05 12.56
N GLY A 55 16.27 -1.82 13.64
CA GLY A 55 15.63 -1.37 14.87
C GLY A 55 14.10 -1.33 14.83
N ILE A 56 13.47 -1.90 13.81
CA ILE A 56 12.01 -1.97 13.67
C ILE A 56 11.53 -3.34 14.12
N GLN A 57 10.80 -3.40 15.23
CA GLN A 57 10.36 -4.65 15.84
C GLN A 57 8.83 -4.83 15.81
N LYS A 58 8.09 -3.80 15.42
CA LYS A 58 6.63 -3.81 15.46
C LYS A 58 6.06 -3.57 14.07
N PHE A 59 5.02 -4.31 13.78
CA PHE A 59 4.21 -4.17 12.58
C PHE A 59 2.75 -4.04 13.03
N TRP A 60 2.02 -3.10 12.47
CA TRP A 60 0.61 -2.88 12.82
C TRP A 60 -0.34 -3.77 12.00
N HIS A 61 0.15 -4.30 10.87
CA HIS A 61 -0.49 -5.38 10.11
C HIS A 61 0.56 -6.40 9.63
N PRO A 62 0.14 -7.63 9.24
CA PRO A 62 1.06 -8.63 8.69
C PRO A 62 1.71 -8.16 7.39
N THR A 63 3.02 -8.28 7.28
CA THR A 63 3.77 -8.02 6.05
C THR A 63 3.27 -8.93 4.92
N LYS A 64 3.10 -8.38 3.72
CA LYS A 64 2.83 -9.16 2.52
C LYS A 64 3.98 -9.03 1.53
N PHE A 65 4.33 -10.16 0.96
CA PHE A 65 5.16 -10.29 -0.21
C PHE A 65 4.45 -11.29 -1.11
N ARG A 66 3.90 -10.85 -2.21
CA ARG A 66 3.10 -11.67 -3.11
C ARG A 66 3.71 -11.71 -4.49
N ILE A 67 3.66 -12.87 -5.14
CA ILE A 67 4.36 -13.17 -6.39
C ILE A 67 3.35 -13.60 -7.45
N ALA A 68 3.56 -13.17 -8.69
CA ALA A 68 2.82 -13.58 -9.89
C ALA A 68 1.29 -13.53 -9.69
N SER A 69 0.56 -14.63 -9.90
CA SER A 69 -0.91 -14.69 -9.74
C SER A 69 -1.40 -14.29 -8.34
N ASN A 70 -0.59 -14.46 -7.30
CA ASN A 70 -0.95 -14.03 -5.96
C ASN A 70 -0.99 -12.51 -5.81
N THR A 71 -0.36 -11.74 -6.70
CA THR A 71 -0.44 -10.27 -6.68
C THR A 71 -1.86 -9.75 -6.96
N GLN A 72 -2.74 -10.54 -7.55
CA GLN A 72 -4.13 -10.17 -7.84
C GLN A 72 -5.06 -10.37 -6.63
N LYS A 73 -4.58 -11.01 -5.57
CA LYS A 73 -5.39 -11.30 -4.37
C LYS A 73 -5.44 -10.11 -3.42
N SER A 74 -6.61 -9.89 -2.83
CA SER A 74 -6.79 -8.89 -1.79
C SER A 74 -6.07 -9.28 -0.50
N PHE A 75 -5.89 -8.33 0.42
CA PHE A 75 -5.12 -8.51 1.67
C PHE A 75 -5.51 -9.75 2.47
N LYS A 76 -6.82 -10.04 2.58
CA LYS A 76 -7.34 -11.16 3.38
C LYS A 76 -7.37 -12.50 2.64
N GLU A 77 -7.18 -12.52 1.33
CA GLU A 77 -7.20 -13.76 0.55
C GLU A 77 -5.90 -14.53 0.77
N ILE A 78 -6.03 -15.86 0.79
CA ILE A 78 -4.91 -16.77 1.00
C ILE A 78 -4.15 -16.91 -0.32
N SER A 79 -2.83 -16.78 -0.26
CA SER A 79 -1.95 -17.06 -1.38
C SER A 79 -2.03 -18.52 -1.81
N GLU A 80 -1.92 -18.77 -3.10
CA GLU A 80 -1.66 -20.11 -3.59
C GLU A 80 -0.28 -20.58 -3.09
N ALA A 81 -0.24 -21.81 -2.65
CA ALA A 81 0.98 -22.41 -2.14
C ALA A 81 1.99 -22.67 -3.27
N ASN A 82 3.26 -22.77 -2.91
CA ASN A 82 4.36 -23.19 -3.79
C ASN A 82 4.65 -22.23 -4.99
N ILE A 83 4.15 -21.02 -4.96
CA ILE A 83 4.60 -19.99 -5.90
C ILE A 83 5.95 -19.46 -5.43
N ILE A 84 6.93 -19.50 -6.32
CA ILE A 84 8.28 -18.97 -6.13
C ILE A 84 8.55 -17.89 -7.16
N LEU A 85 9.32 -16.87 -6.77
CA LEU A 85 9.72 -15.78 -7.63
C LEU A 85 10.63 -16.27 -8.75
N LYS A 86 10.25 -15.98 -9.97
CA LYS A 86 11.02 -16.29 -11.19
C LYS A 86 11.43 -15.02 -11.91
N GLU A 87 12.32 -15.20 -12.85
CA GLU A 87 12.66 -14.12 -13.80
C GLU A 87 11.40 -13.64 -14.52
N ASN A 88 11.27 -12.33 -14.65
CA ASN A 88 10.15 -11.62 -15.27
C ASN A 88 8.81 -11.67 -14.52
N ASP A 89 8.80 -12.15 -13.29
CA ASP A 89 7.60 -12.08 -12.44
C ASP A 89 7.36 -10.69 -11.89
N ILE A 90 6.07 -10.33 -11.82
CA ILE A 90 5.61 -9.22 -10.98
C ILE A 90 5.50 -9.70 -9.54
N TYR A 91 5.87 -8.84 -8.61
CA TYR A 91 5.61 -9.04 -7.19
C TYR A 91 5.20 -7.75 -6.51
N PHE A 92 4.48 -7.82 -5.40
CA PHE A 92 4.26 -6.66 -4.57
C PHE A 92 4.67 -6.88 -3.11
N ILE A 93 4.99 -5.79 -2.46
CA ILE A 93 5.28 -5.68 -1.05
C ILE A 93 4.20 -4.79 -0.42
N ASP A 94 3.70 -5.21 0.74
CA ASP A 94 2.84 -4.42 1.58
C ASP A 94 3.40 -4.50 3.01
N LEU A 95 3.94 -3.36 3.48
CA LEU A 95 4.70 -3.25 4.73
C LEU A 95 4.06 -2.23 5.67
N GLY A 96 3.51 -2.72 6.76
CA GLY A 96 2.94 -1.93 7.85
C GLY A 96 3.89 -1.79 9.03
N ALA A 97 5.06 -1.17 8.85
CA ALA A 97 6.05 -1.02 9.91
C ALA A 97 5.69 0.11 10.89
N VAL A 98 5.88 -0.13 12.19
CA VAL A 98 5.80 0.92 13.21
C VAL A 98 7.18 1.49 13.45
N ILE A 99 7.38 2.75 13.08
CA ILE A 99 8.66 3.46 13.17
C ILE A 99 8.47 4.74 13.98
N ASP A 100 9.24 4.88 15.06
CA ASP A 100 9.18 6.03 15.96
C ASP A 100 7.77 6.36 16.47
N GLY A 101 6.94 5.32 16.69
CA GLY A 101 5.56 5.45 17.14
C GLY A 101 4.53 5.73 16.04
N TYR A 102 4.94 5.80 14.78
CA TYR A 102 4.04 6.02 13.65
C TYR A 102 3.77 4.73 12.88
N GLU A 103 2.52 4.54 12.51
CA GLU A 103 2.12 3.50 11.56
C GLU A 103 2.49 3.94 10.14
N THR A 104 3.55 3.32 9.58
CA THR A 104 3.81 3.49 8.15
C THR A 104 3.06 2.42 7.38
N ASP A 105 2.63 2.77 6.18
CA ASP A 105 1.95 1.85 5.28
C ASP A 105 2.43 2.07 3.85
N ILE A 106 3.01 1.04 3.27
CA ILE A 106 3.61 1.13 1.95
C ILE A 106 3.31 -0.13 1.14
N GLY A 107 2.37 0.00 0.21
CA GLY A 107 2.11 -0.98 -0.84
C GLY A 107 2.81 -0.59 -2.14
N ARG A 108 3.61 -1.49 -2.74
CA ARG A 108 4.24 -1.26 -4.04
C ARG A 108 4.46 -2.53 -4.82
N SER A 109 4.25 -2.44 -6.14
CA SER A 109 4.55 -3.50 -7.09
C SER A 109 5.89 -3.26 -7.78
N TYR A 110 6.57 -4.37 -8.09
CA TYR A 110 7.88 -4.43 -8.72
C TYR A 110 7.92 -5.57 -9.74
N ILE A 111 8.95 -5.58 -10.57
CA ILE A 111 9.23 -6.65 -11.52
C ILE A 111 10.62 -7.19 -11.20
N HIS A 112 10.75 -8.52 -11.17
CA HIS A 112 12.04 -9.18 -11.09
C HIS A 112 12.51 -9.51 -12.51
N GLY A 113 13.39 -8.68 -13.08
CA GLY A 113 13.78 -8.76 -14.48
C GLY A 113 12.97 -7.85 -15.41
N GLU A 114 12.50 -8.34 -16.54
CA GLU A 114 11.81 -7.55 -17.57
C GLU A 114 10.43 -8.13 -17.90
N ASN A 115 9.37 -7.32 -17.75
CA ASN A 115 8.00 -7.68 -18.12
C ASN A 115 7.26 -6.43 -18.60
N ASN A 116 7.16 -6.25 -19.90
CA ASN A 116 6.59 -5.05 -20.52
C ASN A 116 5.11 -4.83 -20.15
N GLN A 117 4.32 -5.89 -20.01
CA GLN A 117 2.91 -5.80 -19.64
C GLN A 117 2.78 -5.31 -18.18
N ALA A 118 3.49 -5.95 -17.26
CA ALA A 118 3.50 -5.55 -15.85
C ALA A 118 4.09 -4.13 -15.68
N GLN A 119 5.12 -3.77 -16.44
CA GLN A 119 5.70 -2.44 -16.43
C GLN A 119 4.70 -1.37 -16.87
N LYS A 120 3.94 -1.66 -17.94
CA LYS A 120 2.86 -0.78 -18.40
C LYS A 120 1.80 -0.61 -17.31
N MET A 121 1.35 -1.70 -16.67
CA MET A 121 0.34 -1.65 -15.61
C MET A 121 0.82 -0.87 -14.39
N ILE A 122 2.06 -1.06 -13.95
CA ILE A 122 2.66 -0.29 -12.85
C ILE A 122 2.71 1.21 -13.19
N LYS A 123 3.10 1.55 -14.42
CA LYS A 123 3.12 2.95 -14.89
C LYS A 123 1.72 3.55 -14.92
N ASP A 124 0.76 2.85 -15.50
CA ASP A 124 -0.64 3.28 -15.58
C ASP A 124 -1.23 3.50 -14.18
N THR A 125 -0.93 2.59 -13.24
CA THR A 125 -1.35 2.72 -11.83
C THR A 125 -0.76 3.97 -11.18
N ALA A 126 0.51 4.26 -11.42
CA ALA A 126 1.17 5.46 -10.88
C ALA A 126 0.57 6.75 -11.45
N GLU A 127 0.24 6.79 -12.74
CA GLU A 127 -0.43 7.92 -13.39
C GLU A 127 -1.82 8.15 -12.79
N MET A 128 -2.62 7.09 -12.65
CA MET A 128 -3.93 7.14 -12.02
C MET A 128 -3.86 7.61 -10.56
N PHE A 129 -2.90 7.09 -9.81
CA PHE A 129 -2.68 7.47 -8.41
C PHE A 129 -2.39 8.96 -8.29
N PHE A 130 -1.53 9.51 -9.15
CA PHE A 130 -1.20 10.93 -9.18
C PHE A 130 -2.40 11.80 -9.56
N GLU A 131 -3.18 11.38 -10.56
CA GLU A 131 -4.41 12.08 -10.96
C GLU A 131 -5.45 12.09 -9.83
N LEU A 132 -5.65 10.94 -9.18
CA LEU A 132 -6.60 10.84 -8.07
C LEU A 132 -6.18 11.68 -6.86
N GLN A 133 -4.90 11.69 -6.50
CA GLN A 133 -4.41 12.58 -5.43
C GLN A 133 -4.70 14.05 -5.75
N LYS A 134 -4.37 14.48 -6.97
CA LYS A 134 -4.62 15.84 -7.42
C LYS A 134 -6.11 16.20 -7.37
N THR A 135 -6.94 15.34 -7.92
CA THR A 135 -8.40 15.54 -7.95
C THR A 135 -8.99 15.55 -6.55
N TRP A 136 -8.57 14.61 -5.71
CA TRP A 136 -9.04 14.53 -4.32
C TRP A 136 -8.83 15.85 -3.59
N PHE A 137 -7.61 16.39 -3.72
CA PHE A 137 -7.25 17.64 -3.10
C PHE A 137 -8.00 18.85 -3.69
N GLN A 138 -8.07 18.94 -5.03
CA GLN A 138 -8.68 20.08 -5.73
C GLN A 138 -10.21 20.14 -5.61
N GLU A 139 -10.87 18.98 -5.75
CA GLU A 139 -12.33 18.89 -5.75
C GLU A 139 -12.89 18.56 -4.36
N ASN A 140 -12.02 18.29 -3.39
CA ASN A 140 -12.40 17.99 -2.02
C ASN A 140 -13.43 16.84 -1.95
N LEU A 141 -13.13 15.74 -2.64
CA LEU A 141 -14.04 14.61 -2.80
C LEU A 141 -14.23 13.81 -1.50
N SER A 142 -15.41 13.21 -1.33
CA SER A 142 -15.57 12.11 -0.38
C SER A 142 -14.82 10.87 -0.87
N GLY A 143 -14.48 9.95 0.04
CA GLY A 143 -13.87 8.69 -0.32
C GLY A 143 -14.66 7.91 -1.37
N THR A 144 -15.97 7.82 -1.20
CA THR A 144 -16.90 7.19 -2.16
C THR A 144 -16.79 7.79 -3.56
N ARG A 145 -16.73 9.12 -3.66
CA ARG A 145 -16.59 9.80 -4.96
C ARG A 145 -15.21 9.57 -5.58
N LEU A 146 -14.18 9.59 -4.76
CA LEU A 146 -12.80 9.33 -5.18
C LEU A 146 -12.66 7.93 -5.80
N TYR A 147 -13.19 6.90 -5.12
CA TYR A 147 -13.10 5.53 -5.65
C TYR A 147 -14.03 5.27 -6.82
N LYS A 148 -15.15 5.97 -6.93
CA LYS A 148 -15.95 5.96 -8.17
C LYS A 148 -15.13 6.47 -9.36
N LYS A 149 -14.37 7.56 -9.18
CA LYS A 149 -13.46 8.08 -10.21
C LYS A 149 -12.32 7.10 -10.49
N ALA A 150 -11.72 6.50 -9.45
CA ALA A 150 -10.69 5.48 -9.61
C ALA A 150 -11.15 4.31 -10.48
N LYS A 151 -12.38 3.83 -10.25
CA LYS A 151 -12.99 2.77 -11.05
C LYS A 151 -13.15 3.17 -12.54
N THR A 152 -13.60 4.38 -12.80
CA THR A 152 -13.71 4.90 -14.16
C THR A 152 -12.35 4.95 -14.85
N LEU A 153 -11.33 5.50 -14.19
CA LEU A 153 -9.96 5.58 -14.74
C LEU A 153 -9.35 4.18 -15.01
N ALA A 154 -9.62 3.21 -14.14
CA ALA A 154 -9.18 1.83 -14.35
C ALA A 154 -9.82 1.24 -15.62
N GLN A 155 -11.13 1.41 -15.78
CA GLN A 155 -11.88 0.94 -16.95
C GLN A 155 -11.41 1.58 -18.26
N GLU A 156 -11.09 2.88 -18.27
CA GLU A 156 -10.54 3.60 -19.43
C GLU A 156 -9.19 3.03 -19.88
N LYS A 157 -8.43 2.44 -18.94
CA LYS A 157 -7.14 1.77 -19.23
C LYS A 157 -7.28 0.25 -19.43
N ASN A 158 -8.52 -0.28 -19.44
CA ASN A 158 -8.85 -1.70 -19.55
C ASN A 158 -8.37 -2.56 -18.36
N TYR A 159 -8.41 -2.00 -17.15
CA TYR A 159 -8.16 -2.72 -15.91
C TYR A 159 -9.42 -2.78 -15.03
N PHE A 160 -9.41 -3.73 -14.11
CA PHE A 160 -10.39 -3.77 -13.02
C PHE A 160 -9.75 -3.22 -11.74
N LEU A 161 -10.53 -2.45 -10.98
CA LEU A 161 -10.13 -2.02 -9.65
C LEU A 161 -10.61 -3.05 -8.62
N ASN A 162 -9.69 -3.60 -7.84
CA ASN A 162 -10.05 -4.46 -6.72
C ASN A 162 -10.60 -3.62 -5.55
N GLU A 163 -11.92 -3.52 -5.46
CA GLU A 163 -12.61 -2.69 -4.47
C GLU A 163 -12.41 -3.16 -3.01
N LYS A 164 -11.87 -4.38 -2.80
CA LYS A 164 -11.50 -4.88 -1.48
C LYS A 164 -10.16 -4.30 -0.95
N MET A 165 -9.44 -3.59 -1.84
CA MET A 165 -8.17 -2.93 -1.56
C MET A 165 -8.33 -1.44 -1.88
N ALA A 166 -9.14 -0.75 -1.09
CA ALA A 166 -9.60 0.60 -1.41
C ALA A 166 -9.29 1.58 -0.29
N GLY A 167 -8.06 1.59 0.16
CA GLY A 167 -7.53 2.53 1.15
C GLY A 167 -8.26 2.54 2.48
N HIS A 168 -7.68 3.19 3.45
CA HIS A 168 -8.22 3.27 4.80
C HIS A 168 -7.64 4.44 5.58
N ARG A 169 -8.19 4.70 6.76
CA ARG A 169 -7.63 5.63 7.73
C ARG A 169 -6.35 5.03 8.32
N LEU A 170 -5.30 5.82 8.39
CA LEU A 170 -4.07 5.49 9.09
C LEU A 170 -4.07 6.18 10.47
N GLY A 171 -3.69 5.47 11.52
CA GLY A 171 -3.75 5.95 12.89
C GLY A 171 -2.39 6.19 13.53
N ASP A 172 -2.43 6.74 14.74
CA ASP A 172 -1.31 6.68 15.66
C ASP A 172 -1.20 5.27 16.24
N PHE A 173 0.01 4.78 16.48
CA PHE A 173 0.17 3.48 17.11
C PHE A 173 -0.09 3.54 18.61
N PRO A 174 -0.85 2.59 19.20
CA PRO A 174 -1.52 1.44 18.57
C PRO A 174 -2.78 1.88 17.81
N HIS A 175 -2.94 1.38 16.63
CA HIS A 175 -3.96 1.60 15.60
C HIS A 175 -5.34 2.11 16.12
N ALA A 176 -5.37 3.37 16.52
CA ALA A 176 -6.54 4.01 17.10
C ALA A 176 -7.32 4.74 16.00
N LEU A 177 -8.41 4.11 15.54
CA LEU A 177 -9.22 4.64 14.46
C LEU A 177 -10.67 4.84 14.88
N TYR A 178 -11.27 5.95 14.47
CA TYR A 178 -12.71 6.14 14.56
C TYR A 178 -13.43 5.42 13.40
N HIS A 179 -13.05 5.71 12.16
CA HIS A 179 -13.55 4.99 10.99
C HIS A 179 -12.71 3.73 10.73
N LYS A 180 -13.37 2.57 10.82
CA LYS A 180 -12.75 1.24 10.64
C LYS A 180 -13.01 0.61 9.26
N GLY A 181 -13.70 1.33 8.38
CA GLY A 181 -14.04 0.89 7.05
C GLY A 181 -13.02 1.30 6.00
N SER A 182 -13.30 0.90 4.77
CA SER A 182 -12.58 1.34 3.58
C SER A 182 -12.77 2.83 3.33
N LEU A 183 -11.76 3.48 2.76
CA LEU A 183 -11.89 4.85 2.27
C LEU A 183 -12.97 4.94 1.18
N ALA A 184 -13.16 3.88 0.39
CA ALA A 184 -14.22 3.83 -0.62
C ALA A 184 -15.64 3.90 -0.04
N ASP A 185 -15.84 3.52 1.22
CA ASP A 185 -17.12 3.57 1.92
C ASP A 185 -17.31 4.87 2.72
N PHE A 186 -16.32 5.75 2.72
CA PHE A 186 -16.37 6.98 3.48
C PHE A 186 -17.11 8.08 2.72
N GLU A 187 -18.37 8.31 3.08
CA GLU A 187 -19.28 9.24 2.40
C GLU A 187 -18.97 10.71 2.67
N LYS A 188 -18.28 11.00 3.78
CA LYS A 188 -17.88 12.35 4.14
C LYS A 188 -16.57 12.71 3.46
N LYS A 189 -16.28 14.01 3.40
CA LYS A 189 -14.94 14.48 3.03
C LYS A 189 -13.95 14.07 4.12
N PRO A 190 -12.83 13.43 3.79
CA PRO A 190 -11.78 13.22 4.75
C PRO A 190 -11.28 14.57 5.29
N ILE A 191 -11.16 14.66 6.59
CA ILE A 191 -10.54 15.83 7.24
C ILE A 191 -9.02 15.72 7.18
N GLU A 192 -8.30 16.76 7.55
CA GLU A 192 -6.84 16.78 7.57
C GLU A 192 -6.29 15.73 8.55
N ASN A 193 -5.92 14.59 8.04
CA ASN A 193 -5.31 13.49 8.78
C ASN A 193 -4.73 12.47 7.81
N LEU A 194 -4.16 11.40 8.33
CA LEU A 194 -3.54 10.39 7.50
C LEU A 194 -4.59 9.42 6.94
N TRP A 195 -4.74 9.47 5.63
CA TRP A 195 -5.52 8.49 4.88
C TRP A 195 -4.64 7.80 3.84
N MET A 196 -4.72 6.49 3.80
CA MET A 196 -4.09 5.72 2.75
C MET A 196 -5.00 5.72 1.52
N LEU A 197 -4.48 6.19 0.38
CA LEU A 197 -5.06 5.96 -0.92
C LEU A 197 -4.40 4.72 -1.51
N GLU A 198 -5.16 3.69 -1.77
CA GLU A 198 -4.68 2.45 -2.38
C GLU A 198 -5.34 2.24 -3.74
N LEU A 199 -4.57 1.79 -4.70
CA LEU A 199 -5.05 1.32 -6.00
C LEU A 199 -4.49 -0.08 -6.24
N HIS A 200 -5.36 -1.05 -6.30
CA HIS A 200 -5.02 -2.41 -6.65
C HIS A 200 -5.72 -2.77 -7.96
N LEU A 201 -4.98 -2.71 -9.05
CA LEU A 201 -5.48 -3.07 -10.38
C LEU A 201 -5.29 -4.56 -10.62
N ILE A 202 -6.26 -5.13 -11.31
CA ILE A 202 -6.24 -6.51 -11.82
C ILE A 202 -6.60 -6.46 -13.31
N ASP A 203 -5.97 -7.31 -14.10
CA ASP A 203 -6.19 -7.47 -15.55
C ASP A 203 -7.17 -8.62 -15.88
#